data_9c90e4c47c82e9b8b9125eb9ad9dbdae
#
_entry.id   9c90e4c47c82e9b8b9125eb9ad9dbdae
#
_cell.length_a   1.000
_cell.length_b   1.000
_cell.length_c   1.000
_cell.angle_alpha   90.00
_cell.angle_beta   90.00
_cell.angle_gamma   90.00
#
_symmetry.space_group_name_H-M   'P 1'
#
loop_
_entity.id
_entity.type
_entity.pdbx_description
1 polymer ?
#
loop_
_entity_poly.entity_id
_entity_poly.type
_entity_poly.pdbx_seq_one_letter_code
_entity_poly.pdbx_strand_id
1 'polypeptide(L)'
;MALAPAAGQRRQDMAQDSEIARGDGTARSARTFTGAGQRGTRPGRLWGWIESRTGIRALAYAVPEHANTIWYILGGITFMAILISVASGVWIAQYYNPDPAAARESVLFIQNEALLGDVMRGIHIWSAYIAVIGAVLHMVRVFITASYKAPREVNWLVGVGLLGLIMFGAFFTGTVLRWDQEAYEAMVHNMELASLLGAFGGFFSDAFTTSVSMLPRLYIAHVSIVPLLLVFLLIAHIFLIKYHGISPTPAQEEAGEAPGGKLPKERQTASYATHARKMLGYGLVVLGLAGTLAVLLPGAIGAAPDPAMEITKPSPIYYWMYTPEAWFGVNGVLYAAIVFFGLLVLVPFLDRTPLRRLRRRPLMLGLGGVLVVALTVLTIITAVTPVVSHLE
;
A
#
# COMPACT_ATOMS: atom_id res chain seq x y z
N MET A 1 70.76 19.78 -20.83
CA MET A 1 71.10 20.19 -22.22
C MET A 1 70.07 19.44 -23.12
N ALA A 2 68.92 20.06 -23.34
CA ALA A 2 67.82 19.45 -24.11
C ALA A 2 67.75 20.21 -25.44
N LEU A 3 67.92 19.50 -26.54
CA LEU A 3 67.88 19.98 -27.92
C LEU A 3 66.42 20.33 -28.31
N ALA A 4 66.21 21.54 -28.82
CA ALA A 4 64.96 22.00 -29.39
C ALA A 4 64.67 21.27 -30.73
N PRO A 5 63.41 20.89 -31.02
CA PRO A 5 63.07 20.25 -32.29
C PRO A 5 63.15 21.23 -33.47
N ALA A 6 63.53 20.71 -34.62
CA ALA A 6 63.84 21.46 -35.84
C ALA A 6 62.62 22.13 -36.47
N ALA A 7 62.85 23.30 -37.08
CA ALA A 7 61.84 24.19 -37.66
C ALA A 7 60.95 23.58 -38.78
N GLY A 8 61.23 22.37 -39.23
CA GLY A 8 60.44 21.68 -40.25
C GLY A 8 59.14 21.06 -39.77
N GLN A 9 59.09 20.61 -38.53
CA GLN A 9 57.91 19.95 -37.96
C GLN A 9 56.75 20.93 -37.66
N ARG A 10 57.09 22.20 -37.29
CA ARG A 10 56.06 23.25 -37.02
C ARG A 10 55.29 23.67 -38.28
N ARG A 11 55.88 23.52 -39.48
CA ARG A 11 55.15 23.85 -40.72
C ARG A 11 54.16 22.75 -41.15
N GLN A 12 54.41 21.50 -40.80
CA GLN A 12 53.51 20.40 -41.09
C GLN A 12 52.29 20.41 -40.15
N ASP A 13 52.46 20.71 -38.86
CA ASP A 13 51.38 20.78 -37.88
C ASP A 13 50.43 21.96 -38.19
N MET A 14 50.93 23.12 -38.64
CA MET A 14 50.12 24.25 -39.07
C MET A 14 49.37 24.03 -40.40
N ALA A 15 49.87 23.17 -41.28
CA ALA A 15 49.16 22.84 -42.51
C ALA A 15 48.03 21.84 -42.28
N GLN A 16 48.17 20.93 -41.30
CA GLN A 16 47.12 19.97 -40.92
C GLN A 16 45.95 20.64 -40.23
N ASP A 17 46.20 21.62 -39.35
CA ASP A 17 45.15 22.40 -38.66
C ASP A 17 44.36 23.31 -39.64
N SER A 18 44.90 23.71 -40.79
CA SER A 18 44.19 24.50 -41.76
C SER A 18 43.31 23.71 -42.74
N GLU A 19 43.55 22.39 -42.91
CA GLU A 19 42.71 21.51 -43.72
C GLU A 19 41.49 21.00 -42.94
N ILE A 20 41.59 20.85 -41.61
CA ILE A 20 40.46 20.49 -40.75
C ILE A 20 39.40 21.61 -40.65
N ALA A 21 39.80 22.88 -40.92
CA ALA A 21 38.91 24.04 -40.87
C ALA A 21 38.11 24.30 -42.17
N ARG A 22 38.30 23.53 -43.24
CA ARG A 22 37.61 23.67 -44.55
C ARG A 22 36.79 22.45 -45.00
N GLY A 23 36.47 21.56 -44.11
CA GLY A 23 35.59 20.40 -44.33
C GLY A 23 34.14 20.77 -44.04
N ASP A 24 33.50 21.12 -45.08
CA ASP A 24 32.09 20.86 -45.43
C ASP A 24 31.00 21.11 -44.39
N GLY A 25 30.37 22.27 -44.56
CA GLY A 25 29.13 22.68 -43.93
C GLY A 25 27.90 21.90 -44.44
N THR A 26 27.81 20.62 -44.20
CA THR A 26 26.53 19.90 -44.24
C THR A 26 26.09 19.66 -42.82
N ALA A 27 25.34 20.66 -42.28
CA ALA A 27 24.57 20.46 -41.08
C ALA A 27 23.61 19.27 -41.25
N ARG A 28 24.06 18.07 -40.83
CA ARG A 28 23.13 16.99 -40.52
C ARG A 28 22.28 17.45 -39.33
N SER A 29 21.16 18.08 -39.69
CA SER A 29 20.02 18.23 -38.83
C SER A 29 19.86 16.97 -37.95
N ALA A 30 20.10 17.09 -36.67
CA ALA A 30 19.64 16.11 -35.71
C ALA A 30 18.11 16.01 -35.90
N ARG A 31 17.68 15.02 -36.66
CA ARG A 31 16.28 14.63 -36.69
C ARG A 31 15.90 14.21 -35.29
N THR A 32 15.37 15.15 -34.56
CA THR A 32 14.52 14.88 -33.42
C THR A 32 13.48 13.88 -33.90
N PHE A 33 13.49 12.73 -33.32
CA PHE A 33 12.50 11.66 -33.56
C PHE A 33 11.15 12.19 -33.10
N THR A 34 10.50 12.97 -33.96
CA THR A 34 9.09 13.28 -33.80
C THR A 34 8.34 12.02 -34.17
N GLY A 35 7.87 11.31 -33.15
CA GLY A 35 7.04 10.10 -33.31
C GLY A 35 5.92 10.35 -34.30
N ALA A 36 5.83 9.47 -35.27
CA ALA A 36 4.83 9.50 -36.33
C ALA A 36 3.41 9.58 -35.77
N GLY A 37 2.65 10.58 -36.23
CA GLY A 37 1.25 10.45 -36.52
C GLY A 37 0.26 10.40 -35.35
N GLN A 38 0.38 11.24 -34.32
CA GLN A 38 -0.80 11.71 -33.61
C GLN A 38 -1.11 13.14 -34.08
N ARG A 39 -2.15 13.27 -34.91
CA ARG A 39 -2.82 14.56 -35.14
C ARG A 39 -3.41 15.00 -33.79
N GLY A 40 -2.57 15.58 -32.94
CA GLY A 40 -2.99 16.16 -31.67
C GLY A 40 -3.86 17.36 -31.97
N THR A 41 -5.12 17.29 -31.65
CA THR A 41 -5.96 18.45 -31.45
C THR A 41 -5.17 19.41 -30.55
N ARG A 42 -4.98 20.68 -30.98
CA ARG A 42 -4.33 21.70 -30.17
C ARG A 42 -5.00 21.73 -28.81
N PRO A 43 -4.28 21.54 -27.71
CA PRO A 43 -4.88 21.60 -26.38
C PRO A 43 -5.58 22.95 -26.24
N GLY A 44 -6.80 22.98 -25.75
CA GLY A 44 -7.57 24.20 -25.53
C GLY A 44 -6.76 25.17 -24.66
N ARG A 45 -6.97 26.50 -24.82
CA ARG A 45 -6.23 27.55 -24.08
C ARG A 45 -6.17 27.27 -22.56
N LEU A 46 -7.23 26.72 -21.98
CA LEU A 46 -7.30 26.33 -20.57
C LEU A 46 -6.31 25.20 -20.23
N TRP A 47 -6.26 24.17 -21.08
CA TRP A 47 -5.33 23.06 -20.85
C TRP A 47 -3.86 23.50 -20.98
N GLY A 48 -3.54 24.34 -21.95
CA GLY A 48 -2.20 24.93 -22.07
C GLY A 48 -1.83 25.81 -20.87
N TRP A 49 -2.80 26.53 -20.31
CA TRP A 49 -2.62 27.34 -19.12
C TRP A 49 -2.36 26.47 -17.88
N ILE A 50 -3.14 25.41 -17.65
CA ILE A 50 -2.93 24.44 -16.56
C ILE A 50 -1.55 23.80 -16.69
N GLU A 51 -1.22 23.28 -17.87
CA GLU A 51 0.05 22.63 -18.17
C GLU A 51 1.26 23.50 -17.82
N SER A 52 1.24 24.75 -18.27
CA SER A 52 2.36 25.68 -18.05
C SER A 52 2.60 26.02 -16.58
N ARG A 53 1.63 25.76 -15.70
CA ARG A 53 1.71 26.06 -14.26
C ARG A 53 1.89 24.81 -13.39
N THR A 54 1.37 23.69 -13.83
CA THR A 54 1.38 22.44 -13.05
C THR A 54 2.46 21.47 -13.51
N GLY A 55 2.97 21.63 -14.75
CA GLY A 55 3.91 20.67 -15.33
C GLY A 55 3.35 19.25 -15.43
N ILE A 56 2.02 19.09 -15.52
CA ILE A 56 1.33 17.78 -15.43
C ILE A 56 1.83 16.79 -16.50
N ARG A 57 2.37 17.27 -17.63
CA ARG A 57 3.02 16.43 -18.64
C ARG A 57 4.31 15.78 -18.14
N ALA A 58 4.94 16.31 -17.10
CA ALA A 58 6.09 15.64 -16.48
C ALA A 58 5.70 14.29 -15.85
N LEU A 59 4.41 14.06 -15.61
CA LEU A 59 3.86 12.77 -15.22
C LEU A 59 3.70 11.80 -16.40
N ALA A 60 3.80 12.27 -17.65
CA ALA A 60 3.71 11.44 -18.86
C ALA A 60 5.04 10.75 -19.17
N TYR A 61 5.59 9.98 -18.22
CA TYR A 61 6.76 9.16 -18.44
C TYR A 61 6.40 7.75 -18.92
N ALA A 62 7.35 7.07 -19.52
CA ALA A 62 7.17 5.71 -20.01
C ALA A 62 7.19 4.70 -18.84
N VAL A 63 6.33 3.69 -18.94
CA VAL A 63 6.28 2.54 -18.02
C VAL A 63 6.28 1.24 -18.83
N PRO A 64 6.71 0.10 -18.24
CA PRO A 64 6.60 -1.20 -18.90
C PRO A 64 5.13 -1.56 -19.16
N GLU A 65 4.84 -2.24 -20.28
CA GLU A 65 3.46 -2.66 -20.61
C GLU A 65 2.83 -3.56 -19.56
N HIS A 66 3.61 -4.47 -18.97
CA HIS A 66 3.10 -5.38 -17.94
C HIS A 66 2.61 -4.64 -16.68
N ALA A 67 3.07 -3.40 -16.44
CA ALA A 67 2.55 -2.55 -15.35
C ALA A 67 1.03 -2.32 -15.45
N ASN A 68 0.49 -2.41 -16.65
CA ASN A 68 -0.93 -2.22 -16.97
C ASN A 68 -1.77 -3.51 -16.88
N THR A 69 -1.18 -4.63 -16.50
CA THR A 69 -1.91 -5.88 -16.24
C THR A 69 -2.52 -5.86 -14.85
N ILE A 70 -3.62 -6.62 -14.66
CA ILE A 70 -4.33 -6.68 -13.37
C ILE A 70 -3.39 -7.04 -12.21
N TRP A 71 -2.44 -7.95 -12.43
CA TRP A 71 -1.49 -8.39 -11.41
C TRP A 71 -0.52 -7.29 -10.95
N TYR A 72 -0.07 -6.44 -11.87
CA TYR A 72 0.88 -5.38 -11.55
C TYR A 72 0.21 -4.07 -11.11
N ILE A 73 -1.08 -3.90 -11.37
CA ILE A 73 -1.85 -2.73 -10.96
C ILE A 73 -2.52 -2.89 -9.59
N LEU A 74 -2.41 -4.07 -8.93
CA LEU A 74 -3.03 -4.35 -7.63
C LEU A 74 -2.72 -3.28 -6.57
N GLY A 75 -1.47 -2.79 -6.50
CA GLY A 75 -1.12 -1.69 -5.59
C GLY A 75 -1.90 -0.41 -5.89
N GLY A 76 -2.15 -0.12 -7.18
CA GLY A 76 -2.99 1.00 -7.60
C GLY A 76 -4.46 0.82 -7.22
N ILE A 77 -4.99 -0.40 -7.31
CA ILE A 77 -6.36 -0.75 -6.89
C ILE A 77 -6.50 -0.56 -5.37
N THR A 78 -5.53 -1.06 -4.60
CA THR A 78 -5.45 -0.87 -3.14
C THR A 78 -5.42 0.61 -2.78
N PHE A 79 -4.60 1.39 -3.48
CA PHE A 79 -4.52 2.84 -3.28
C PHE A 79 -5.86 3.54 -3.54
N MET A 80 -6.59 3.16 -4.59
CA MET A 80 -7.92 3.70 -4.87
C MET A 80 -8.93 3.32 -3.78
N ALA A 81 -8.87 2.09 -3.24
CA ALA A 81 -9.71 1.68 -2.13
C ALA A 81 -9.44 2.52 -0.86
N ILE A 82 -8.17 2.80 -0.56
CA ILE A 82 -7.79 3.69 0.55
C ILE A 82 -8.34 5.10 0.32
N LEU A 83 -8.23 5.66 -0.89
CA LEU A 83 -8.76 7.00 -1.19
C LEU A 83 -10.27 7.07 -1.02
N ILE A 84 -11.02 6.04 -1.45
CA ILE A 84 -12.47 5.95 -1.27
C ILE A 84 -12.80 5.86 0.22
N SER A 85 -12.06 5.05 0.98
CA SER A 85 -12.23 4.94 2.42
C SER A 85 -11.97 6.29 3.13
N VAL A 86 -10.89 7.00 2.78
CA VAL A 86 -10.61 8.33 3.33
C VAL A 86 -11.72 9.32 2.99
N ALA A 87 -12.17 9.37 1.73
CA ALA A 87 -13.22 10.31 1.32
C ALA A 87 -14.55 10.07 2.06
N SER A 88 -14.99 8.82 2.17
CA SER A 88 -16.19 8.45 2.93
C SER A 88 -16.01 8.65 4.43
N GLY A 89 -14.80 8.40 4.97
CA GLY A 89 -14.45 8.63 6.37
C GLY A 89 -14.51 10.10 6.77
N VAL A 90 -14.02 11.01 5.92
CA VAL A 90 -14.14 12.47 6.14
C VAL A 90 -15.61 12.89 6.25
N TRP A 91 -16.49 12.28 5.44
CA TRP A 91 -17.92 12.54 5.51
C TRP A 91 -18.52 12.02 6.82
N ILE A 92 -18.20 10.77 7.24
CA ILE A 92 -18.68 10.17 8.49
C ILE A 92 -18.22 10.98 9.71
N ALA A 93 -16.97 11.46 9.69
CA ALA A 93 -16.38 12.21 10.80
C ALA A 93 -17.12 13.52 11.15
N GLN A 94 -17.97 14.04 10.25
CA GLN A 94 -18.79 15.22 10.52
C GLN A 94 -19.93 14.94 11.53
N TYR A 95 -20.30 13.69 11.70
CA TYR A 95 -21.43 13.27 12.52
C TYR A 95 -21.00 12.44 13.75
N TYR A 96 -19.79 11.91 13.75
CA TYR A 96 -19.31 11.04 14.81
C TYR A 96 -18.91 11.82 16.07
N ASN A 97 -19.41 11.35 17.22
CA ASN A 97 -19.01 11.86 18.54
C ASN A 97 -18.12 10.82 19.24
N PRO A 98 -16.85 11.12 19.57
CA PRO A 98 -15.94 10.18 20.22
C PRO A 98 -16.15 10.03 21.75
N ASP A 99 -17.09 10.72 22.37
CA ASP A 99 -17.41 10.52 23.77
C ASP A 99 -18.01 9.12 23.96
N PRO A 100 -17.47 8.27 24.87
CA PRO A 100 -18.03 6.95 25.13
C PRO A 100 -19.53 6.92 25.44
N ALA A 101 -20.07 7.98 26.09
CA ALA A 101 -21.48 8.10 26.38
C ALA A 101 -22.37 8.40 25.16
N ALA A 102 -21.79 8.93 24.07
CA ALA A 102 -22.53 9.38 22.89
C ALA A 102 -22.06 8.68 21.57
N ALA A 103 -20.94 7.97 21.60
CA ALA A 103 -20.33 7.40 20.38
C ALA A 103 -21.29 6.45 19.66
N ARG A 104 -21.88 5.49 20.38
CA ARG A 104 -22.85 4.54 19.81
C ARG A 104 -24.04 5.25 19.17
N GLU A 105 -24.64 6.22 19.89
CA GLU A 105 -25.80 6.97 19.40
C GLU A 105 -25.44 7.77 18.13
N SER A 106 -24.25 8.34 18.07
CA SER A 106 -23.78 9.02 16.86
C SER A 106 -23.64 8.07 15.67
N VAL A 107 -23.20 6.82 15.88
CA VAL A 107 -23.15 5.79 14.82
C VAL A 107 -24.55 5.36 14.40
N LEU A 108 -25.49 5.22 15.33
CA LEU A 108 -26.89 4.93 15.04
C LEU A 108 -27.54 6.06 14.27
N PHE A 109 -27.26 7.33 14.63
CA PHE A 109 -27.70 8.50 13.87
C PHE A 109 -27.18 8.47 12.43
N ILE A 110 -25.87 8.19 12.24
CA ILE A 110 -25.28 8.05 10.89
C ILE A 110 -26.00 6.95 10.11
N GLN A 111 -26.29 5.82 10.74
CA GLN A 111 -26.90 4.67 10.09
C GLN A 111 -28.36 4.89 9.70
N ASN A 112 -29.15 5.60 10.52
CA ASN A 112 -30.61 5.60 10.42
C ASN A 112 -31.21 6.96 10.00
N GLU A 113 -30.51 8.08 10.26
CA GLU A 113 -31.09 9.43 10.15
C GLU A 113 -30.29 10.35 9.22
N ALA A 114 -28.97 10.25 9.19
CA ALA A 114 -28.14 11.11 8.35
C ALA A 114 -28.38 10.86 6.86
N LEU A 115 -28.45 11.91 6.06
CA LEU A 115 -28.64 11.80 4.61
C LEU A 115 -27.53 10.94 3.98
N LEU A 116 -27.89 9.81 3.36
CA LEU A 116 -26.96 8.82 2.78
C LEU A 116 -25.95 8.24 3.79
N GLY A 117 -26.25 8.32 5.08
CA GLY A 117 -25.34 7.92 6.14
C GLY A 117 -25.01 6.43 6.14
N ASP A 118 -26.02 5.60 5.97
CA ASP A 118 -25.93 4.15 5.81
C ASP A 118 -25.03 3.77 4.62
N VAL A 119 -25.25 4.40 3.46
CA VAL A 119 -24.45 4.15 2.24
C VAL A 119 -23.00 4.60 2.42
N MET A 120 -22.77 5.80 2.96
CA MET A 120 -21.42 6.32 3.16
C MET A 120 -20.64 5.51 4.20
N ARG A 121 -21.29 5.11 5.29
CA ARG A 121 -20.72 4.20 6.27
C ARG A 121 -20.43 2.83 5.66
N GLY A 122 -21.35 2.29 4.86
CA GLY A 122 -21.16 1.04 4.14
C GLY A 122 -20.00 1.10 3.14
N ILE A 123 -19.90 2.16 2.34
CA ILE A 123 -18.78 2.39 1.41
C ILE A 123 -17.46 2.45 2.19
N HIS A 124 -17.43 3.14 3.34
CA HIS A 124 -16.24 3.23 4.19
C HIS A 124 -15.78 1.83 4.65
N ILE A 125 -16.67 1.04 5.20
CA ILE A 125 -16.40 -0.31 5.67
C ILE A 125 -15.92 -1.20 4.53
N TRP A 126 -16.66 -1.28 3.42
CA TRP A 126 -16.33 -2.20 2.33
C TRP A 126 -15.08 -1.79 1.57
N SER A 127 -14.83 -0.49 1.40
CA SER A 127 -13.56 -0.04 0.81
C SER A 127 -12.36 -0.34 1.72
N ALA A 128 -12.53 -0.31 3.05
CA ALA A 128 -11.50 -0.73 3.99
C ALA A 128 -11.20 -2.24 3.87
N TYR A 129 -12.22 -3.10 3.77
CA TYR A 129 -12.03 -4.54 3.48
C TYR A 129 -11.30 -4.75 2.16
N ILE A 130 -11.72 -4.06 1.09
CA ILE A 130 -11.08 -4.14 -0.23
C ILE A 130 -9.62 -3.67 -0.15
N ALA A 131 -9.32 -2.64 0.64
CA ALA A 131 -7.95 -2.16 0.83
C ALA A 131 -7.06 -3.20 1.52
N VAL A 132 -7.53 -3.86 2.58
CA VAL A 132 -6.78 -4.93 3.28
C VAL A 132 -6.55 -6.12 2.34
N ILE A 133 -7.61 -6.63 1.72
CA ILE A 133 -7.53 -7.76 0.78
C ILE A 133 -6.61 -7.41 -0.40
N GLY A 134 -6.77 -6.22 -0.97
CA GLY A 134 -5.93 -5.71 -2.05
C GLY A 134 -4.46 -5.60 -1.66
N ALA A 135 -4.14 -5.12 -0.45
CA ALA A 135 -2.79 -5.04 0.08
C ALA A 135 -2.15 -6.44 0.23
N VAL A 136 -2.90 -7.40 0.76
CA VAL A 136 -2.45 -8.79 0.88
C VAL A 136 -2.20 -9.40 -0.51
N LEU A 137 -3.13 -9.27 -1.44
CA LEU A 137 -2.97 -9.78 -2.82
C LEU A 137 -1.79 -9.11 -3.54
N HIS A 138 -1.61 -7.80 -3.34
CA HIS A 138 -0.46 -7.08 -3.86
C HIS A 138 0.85 -7.63 -3.28
N MET A 139 0.93 -7.85 -1.99
CA MET A 139 2.11 -8.43 -1.33
C MET A 139 2.38 -9.86 -1.80
N VAL A 140 1.35 -10.71 -1.91
CA VAL A 140 1.46 -12.07 -2.46
C VAL A 140 2.03 -12.02 -3.89
N ARG A 141 1.55 -11.12 -4.74
CA ARG A 141 2.10 -10.94 -6.09
C ARG A 141 3.57 -10.55 -6.05
N VAL A 142 3.95 -9.56 -5.21
CA VAL A 142 5.35 -9.13 -5.05
C VAL A 142 6.22 -10.30 -4.59
N PHE A 143 5.72 -11.14 -3.69
CA PHE A 143 6.40 -12.34 -3.21
C PHE A 143 6.58 -13.39 -4.31
N ILE A 144 5.52 -13.73 -5.04
CA ILE A 144 5.54 -14.72 -6.12
C ILE A 144 6.52 -14.32 -7.23
N THR A 145 6.53 -13.04 -7.62
CA THR A 145 7.39 -12.52 -8.68
C THR A 145 8.79 -12.14 -8.20
N ALA A 146 9.08 -12.31 -6.91
CA ALA A 146 10.33 -11.87 -6.28
C ALA A 146 10.68 -10.40 -6.55
N SER A 147 9.67 -9.54 -6.63
CA SER A 147 9.84 -8.12 -6.87
C SER A 147 10.46 -7.37 -5.69
N TYR A 148 10.58 -8.01 -4.53
CA TYR A 148 11.27 -7.50 -3.33
C TYR A 148 12.79 -7.63 -3.37
N LYS A 149 13.37 -8.42 -4.31
CA LYS A 149 14.83 -8.61 -4.41
C LYS A 149 15.53 -7.33 -4.84
N ALA A 150 16.84 -7.31 -4.62
CA ALA A 150 17.72 -6.20 -4.92
C ALA A 150 17.36 -5.52 -6.27
N PRO A 151 17.30 -4.20 -6.28
CA PRO A 151 17.56 -3.22 -5.24
C PRO A 151 16.27 -2.75 -4.48
N ARG A 152 15.24 -3.61 -4.32
CA ARG A 152 13.90 -3.21 -3.83
C ARG A 152 13.55 -3.72 -2.44
N GLU A 153 14.53 -4.19 -1.67
CA GLU A 153 14.36 -4.71 -0.31
C GLU A 153 13.72 -3.67 0.61
N VAL A 154 14.22 -2.44 0.55
CA VAL A 154 13.68 -1.33 1.37
C VAL A 154 12.21 -1.05 0.99
N ASN A 155 11.88 -1.13 -0.29
CA ASN A 155 10.49 -0.93 -0.73
C ASN A 155 9.55 -2.05 -0.24
N TRP A 156 10.06 -3.28 -0.14
CA TRP A 156 9.34 -4.39 0.49
C TRP A 156 9.09 -4.12 1.98
N LEU A 157 10.11 -3.69 2.73
CA LEU A 157 9.97 -3.38 4.16
C LEU A 157 8.98 -2.24 4.41
N VAL A 158 9.01 -1.18 3.58
CA VAL A 158 8.00 -0.12 3.61
C VAL A 158 6.60 -0.69 3.32
N GLY A 159 6.49 -1.64 2.37
CA GLY A 159 5.24 -2.34 2.08
C GLY A 159 4.72 -3.18 3.25
N VAL A 160 5.61 -3.85 4.00
CA VAL A 160 5.25 -4.57 5.24
C VAL A 160 4.75 -3.59 6.30
N GLY A 161 5.40 -2.45 6.47
CA GLY A 161 4.93 -1.37 7.35
C GLY A 161 3.56 -0.81 6.95
N LEU A 162 3.33 -0.61 5.64
CA LEU A 162 2.03 -0.19 5.11
C LEU A 162 0.94 -1.23 5.40
N LEU A 163 1.21 -2.53 5.23
CA LEU A 163 0.25 -3.59 5.55
C LEU A 163 -0.11 -3.56 7.04
N GLY A 164 0.90 -3.47 7.93
CA GLY A 164 0.67 -3.36 9.37
C GLY A 164 -0.15 -2.13 9.74
N LEU A 165 0.16 -0.98 9.13
CA LEU A 165 -0.57 0.26 9.39
C LEU A 165 -2.01 0.23 8.84
N ILE A 166 -2.27 -0.43 7.71
CA ILE A 166 -3.62 -0.62 7.17
C ILE A 166 -4.42 -1.55 8.10
N MET A 167 -3.83 -2.67 8.54
CA MET A 167 -4.53 -3.66 9.37
C MET A 167 -4.72 -3.15 10.81
N PHE A 168 -3.63 -2.82 11.50
CA PHE A 168 -3.68 -2.49 12.93
C PHE A 168 -3.85 -0.99 13.19
N GLY A 169 -3.35 -0.15 12.31
CA GLY A 169 -3.60 1.29 12.40
C GLY A 169 -5.02 1.66 11.98
N ALA A 170 -5.36 1.47 10.70
CA ALA A 170 -6.61 1.96 10.15
C ALA A 170 -7.79 1.01 10.43
N PHE A 171 -7.72 -0.25 10.02
CA PHE A 171 -8.86 -1.16 10.10
C PHE A 171 -9.27 -1.44 11.56
N PHE A 172 -8.30 -1.76 12.42
CA PHE A 172 -8.56 -2.03 13.83
C PHE A 172 -9.14 -0.81 14.55
N THR A 173 -8.49 0.35 14.47
CA THR A 173 -8.99 1.55 15.16
C THR A 173 -10.38 1.95 14.65
N GLY A 174 -10.66 1.78 13.34
CA GLY A 174 -11.99 2.00 12.77
C GLY A 174 -13.04 1.02 13.30
N THR A 175 -12.68 -0.24 13.56
CA THR A 175 -13.59 -1.21 14.20
C THR A 175 -13.98 -0.75 15.60
N VAL A 176 -13.02 -0.28 16.40
CA VAL A 176 -13.29 0.21 17.76
C VAL A 176 -14.25 1.42 17.77
N LEU A 177 -14.17 2.29 16.77
CA LEU A 177 -15.04 3.48 16.71
C LEU A 177 -16.52 3.16 16.47
N ARG A 178 -16.87 1.92 16.12
CA ARG A 178 -18.29 1.51 16.03
C ARG A 178 -19.00 1.52 17.39
N TRP A 179 -18.24 1.33 18.47
CA TRP A 179 -18.65 1.39 19.86
C TRP A 179 -19.86 0.50 20.18
N ASP A 180 -19.85 -0.71 19.65
CA ASP A 180 -20.71 -1.84 20.03
C ASP A 180 -19.92 -2.86 20.85
N GLN A 181 -20.51 -4.00 21.19
CA GLN A 181 -19.88 -5.02 22.02
C GLN A 181 -18.56 -5.54 21.43
N GLU A 182 -18.51 -5.85 20.12
CA GLU A 182 -17.27 -6.26 19.46
C GLU A 182 -16.18 -5.16 19.53
N ALA A 183 -16.58 -3.92 19.33
CA ALA A 183 -15.67 -2.77 19.39
C ALA A 183 -15.10 -2.55 20.81
N TYR A 184 -15.94 -2.74 21.83
CA TYR A 184 -15.54 -2.64 23.24
C TYR A 184 -14.54 -3.75 23.60
N GLU A 185 -14.88 -5.01 23.32
CA GLU A 185 -13.99 -6.16 23.55
C GLU A 185 -12.66 -5.98 22.81
N ALA A 186 -12.68 -5.57 21.53
CA ALA A 186 -11.47 -5.28 20.77
C ALA A 186 -10.62 -4.17 21.40
N MET A 187 -11.23 -3.14 21.99
CA MET A 187 -10.50 -2.09 22.69
C MET A 187 -9.84 -2.62 23.96
N VAL A 188 -10.54 -3.43 24.76
CA VAL A 188 -9.98 -4.01 26.01
C VAL A 188 -8.78 -4.90 25.69
N HIS A 189 -8.90 -5.81 24.72
CA HIS A 189 -7.79 -6.64 24.26
C HIS A 189 -6.59 -5.81 23.75
N ASN A 190 -6.86 -4.68 23.08
CA ASN A 190 -5.78 -3.77 22.67
C ASN A 190 -5.07 -3.14 23.88
N MET A 191 -5.80 -2.76 24.92
CA MET A 191 -5.21 -2.18 26.13
C MET A 191 -4.35 -3.22 26.88
N GLU A 192 -4.78 -4.46 26.97
CA GLU A 192 -4.01 -5.56 27.53
C GLU A 192 -2.74 -5.84 26.70
N LEU A 193 -2.90 -5.96 25.37
CA LEU A 193 -1.77 -6.12 24.45
C LEU A 193 -0.75 -4.98 24.59
N ALA A 194 -1.25 -3.74 24.70
CA ALA A 194 -0.42 -2.56 24.91
C ALA A 194 0.35 -2.62 26.24
N SER A 195 -0.25 -3.17 27.31
CA SER A 195 0.42 -3.35 28.59
C SER A 195 1.61 -4.31 28.49
N LEU A 196 1.53 -5.36 27.66
CA LEU A 196 2.64 -6.30 27.41
C LEU A 196 3.83 -5.65 26.69
N LEU A 197 3.59 -4.57 25.94
CA LEU A 197 4.62 -3.83 25.22
C LEU A 197 5.32 -2.76 26.08
N GLY A 198 4.92 -2.61 27.35
CA GLY A 198 5.50 -1.65 28.30
C GLY A 198 5.46 -0.22 27.76
N ALA A 199 6.58 0.49 27.79
CA ALA A 199 6.65 1.89 27.33
C ALA A 199 6.27 2.07 25.85
N PHE A 200 6.49 1.09 24.99
CA PHE A 200 6.06 1.15 23.57
C PHE A 200 4.55 1.08 23.40
N GLY A 201 3.86 0.37 24.30
CA GLY A 201 2.40 0.29 24.28
C GLY A 201 1.71 1.42 25.05
N GLY A 202 2.45 2.22 25.80
CA GLY A 202 1.94 3.22 26.73
C GLY A 202 0.85 4.12 26.13
N PHE A 203 1.04 4.59 24.89
CA PHE A 203 0.05 5.43 24.21
C PHE A 203 -1.33 4.75 24.07
N PHE A 204 -1.36 3.43 23.94
CA PHE A 204 -2.58 2.63 23.78
C PHE A 204 -3.05 1.98 25.09
N SER A 205 -2.63 2.49 26.22
CA SER A 205 -3.03 2.06 27.57
C SER A 205 -3.39 3.24 28.45
N ASP A 206 -3.99 2.99 29.61
CA ASP A 206 -4.31 4.01 30.60
C ASP A 206 -3.08 4.60 31.30
N ALA A 207 -1.93 3.94 31.17
CA ALA A 207 -0.66 4.46 31.68
C ALA A 207 -0.22 5.77 31.04
N PHE A 208 -0.71 6.10 29.82
CA PHE A 208 -0.38 7.35 29.14
C PHE A 208 -1.06 8.57 29.77
N THR A 209 -2.36 8.46 30.05
CA THR A 209 -3.14 9.51 30.69
C THR A 209 -4.48 8.96 31.21
N THR A 210 -4.95 9.48 32.31
CA THR A 210 -6.27 9.22 32.84
C THR A 210 -7.29 10.32 32.53
N SER A 211 -6.84 11.45 31.96
CA SER A 211 -7.69 12.60 31.65
C SER A 211 -8.56 12.43 30.41
N VAL A 212 -8.16 11.56 29.50
CA VAL A 212 -8.88 11.26 28.25
C VAL A 212 -9.00 9.75 28.10
N SER A 213 -10.23 9.26 27.99
CA SER A 213 -10.49 7.83 27.78
C SER A 213 -9.90 7.30 26.46
N MET A 214 -9.82 5.97 26.33
CA MET A 214 -9.19 5.34 25.16
C MET A 214 -9.92 5.65 23.85
N LEU A 215 -11.25 5.71 23.83
CA LEU A 215 -12.02 5.88 22.60
C LEU A 215 -11.71 7.21 21.85
N PRO A 216 -11.71 8.40 22.49
CA PRO A 216 -11.28 9.65 21.84
C PRO A 216 -9.83 9.59 21.33
N ARG A 217 -8.93 8.89 22.03
CA ARG A 217 -7.53 8.72 21.62
C ARG A 217 -7.42 7.87 20.35
N LEU A 218 -8.19 6.78 20.29
CA LEU A 218 -8.26 5.94 19.08
C LEU A 218 -8.96 6.68 17.93
N TYR A 219 -9.93 7.54 18.20
CA TYR A 219 -10.52 8.41 17.20
C TYR A 219 -9.48 9.35 16.58
N ILE A 220 -8.69 10.05 17.37
CA ILE A 220 -7.60 10.90 16.87
C ILE A 220 -6.56 10.07 16.13
N ALA A 221 -6.21 8.89 16.62
CA ALA A 221 -5.32 7.99 15.91
C ALA A 221 -5.88 7.63 14.53
N HIS A 222 -7.16 7.26 14.44
CA HIS A 222 -7.81 6.83 13.19
C HIS A 222 -7.95 7.95 12.16
N VAL A 223 -8.40 9.14 12.57
CA VAL A 223 -8.71 10.23 11.64
C VAL A 223 -7.51 11.12 11.30
N SER A 224 -6.43 11.08 12.10
CA SER A 224 -5.30 11.97 11.94
C SER A 224 -3.96 11.24 11.88
N ILE A 225 -3.55 10.55 12.95
CA ILE A 225 -2.20 9.98 13.06
C ILE A 225 -1.99 8.89 12.01
N VAL A 226 -2.91 7.94 11.92
CA VAL A 226 -2.81 6.81 10.97
C VAL A 226 -2.86 7.28 9.52
N PRO A 227 -3.81 8.13 9.08
CA PRO A 227 -3.80 8.69 7.73
C PRO A 227 -2.52 9.46 7.40
N LEU A 228 -1.98 10.25 8.35
CA LEU A 228 -0.73 10.97 8.15
C LEU A 228 0.45 10.00 7.92
N LEU A 229 0.56 8.97 8.75
CA LEU A 229 1.59 7.93 8.58
C LEU A 229 1.40 7.13 7.29
N LEU A 230 0.16 6.81 6.91
CA LEU A 230 -0.15 6.17 5.62
C LEU A 230 0.32 7.03 4.45
N VAL A 231 0.03 8.32 4.46
CA VAL A 231 0.48 9.26 3.41
C VAL A 231 2.01 9.29 3.35
N PHE A 232 2.68 9.40 4.49
CA PHE A 232 4.15 9.40 4.56
C PHE A 232 4.76 8.11 3.99
N LEU A 233 4.28 6.95 4.42
CA LEU A 233 4.79 5.65 3.93
C LEU A 233 4.42 5.42 2.46
N LEU A 234 3.24 5.85 2.00
CA LEU A 234 2.84 5.77 0.59
C LEU A 234 3.73 6.64 -0.30
N ILE A 235 4.07 7.86 0.14
CA ILE A 235 5.02 8.73 -0.58
C ILE A 235 6.38 8.04 -0.68
N ALA A 236 6.89 7.48 0.41
CA ALA A 236 8.15 6.73 0.41
C ALA A 236 8.09 5.51 -0.52
N HIS A 237 7.00 4.74 -0.46
CA HIS A 237 6.77 3.56 -1.31
C HIS A 237 6.75 3.92 -2.81
N ILE A 238 5.97 4.93 -3.18
CA ILE A 238 5.85 5.42 -4.56
C ILE A 238 7.17 6.02 -5.05
N PHE A 239 7.88 6.78 -4.19
CA PHE A 239 9.20 7.31 -4.50
C PHE A 239 10.19 6.19 -4.83
N LEU A 240 10.25 5.13 -4.00
CA LEU A 240 11.11 3.99 -4.23
C LEU A 240 10.75 3.21 -5.51
N ILE A 241 9.45 3.08 -5.83
CA ILE A 241 9.00 2.50 -7.10
C ILE A 241 9.49 3.35 -8.28
N LYS A 242 9.36 4.67 -8.19
CA LYS A 242 9.82 5.58 -9.25
C LYS A 242 11.34 5.56 -9.40
N TYR A 243 12.07 5.53 -8.29
CA TYR A 243 13.53 5.51 -8.26
C TYR A 243 14.11 4.21 -8.84
N HIS A 244 13.61 3.06 -8.41
CA HIS A 244 14.07 1.76 -8.87
C HIS A 244 13.41 1.30 -10.19
N GLY A 245 12.32 1.94 -10.60
CA GLY A 245 11.47 1.51 -11.70
C GLY A 245 10.56 0.34 -11.30
N ILE A 246 9.53 0.09 -12.12
CA ILE A 246 8.63 -1.05 -11.94
C ILE A 246 9.42 -2.35 -12.16
N SER A 247 9.25 -3.31 -11.25
CA SER A 247 9.94 -4.60 -11.30
C SER A 247 9.64 -5.32 -12.62
N PRO A 248 10.67 -5.81 -13.34
CA PRO A 248 10.46 -6.66 -14.49
C PRO A 248 9.74 -7.95 -14.12
N THR A 249 9.16 -8.60 -15.11
CA THR A 249 8.61 -9.94 -14.90
C THR A 249 9.74 -10.96 -14.73
N PRO A 250 9.52 -12.09 -14.02
CA PRO A 250 10.53 -13.15 -13.92
C PRO A 250 11.02 -13.68 -15.28
N ALA A 251 10.14 -13.65 -16.29
CA ALA A 251 10.51 -14.08 -17.64
C ALA A 251 11.47 -13.09 -18.32
N GLN A 252 11.24 -11.79 -18.17
CA GLN A 252 12.12 -10.76 -18.74
C GLN A 252 13.52 -10.78 -18.11
N GLU A 253 13.61 -11.03 -16.80
CA GLU A 253 14.92 -11.16 -16.14
C GLU A 253 15.67 -12.42 -16.56
N GLU A 254 14.99 -13.56 -16.66
CA GLU A 254 15.58 -14.82 -17.12
C GLU A 254 16.03 -14.74 -18.58
N ALA A 255 15.36 -13.93 -19.40
CA ALA A 255 15.76 -13.64 -20.77
C ALA A 255 16.92 -12.63 -20.87
N GLY A 256 17.44 -12.12 -19.75
CA GLY A 256 18.49 -11.10 -19.73
C GLY A 256 18.06 -9.70 -20.19
N GLU A 257 16.74 -9.46 -20.26
CA GLU A 257 16.17 -8.20 -20.76
C GLU A 257 16.23 -7.07 -19.73
N ALA A 258 16.55 -7.36 -18.48
CA ALA A 258 16.51 -6.43 -17.35
C ALA A 258 17.82 -6.44 -16.54
N PRO A 259 18.94 -5.98 -17.10
CA PRO A 259 20.21 -5.94 -16.39
C PRO A 259 20.10 -5.07 -15.13
N GLY A 260 20.63 -5.57 -14.01
CA GLY A 260 20.52 -4.89 -12.70
C GLY A 260 19.10 -4.76 -12.18
N GLY A 261 18.16 -5.58 -12.67
CA GLY A 261 16.76 -5.59 -12.23
C GLY A 261 15.93 -4.42 -12.74
N LYS A 262 16.38 -3.69 -13.75
CA LYS A 262 15.65 -2.59 -14.42
C LYS A 262 15.46 -2.88 -15.90
N LEU A 263 14.25 -2.64 -16.42
CA LEU A 263 14.03 -2.64 -17.87
C LEU A 263 14.62 -1.37 -18.48
N PRO A 264 15.36 -1.49 -19.59
CA PRO A 264 15.82 -0.35 -20.38
C PRO A 264 14.66 0.55 -20.82
N LYS A 265 14.93 1.84 -21.04
CA LYS A 265 13.89 2.80 -21.44
C LYS A 265 13.20 2.40 -22.75
N GLU A 266 13.91 1.78 -23.64
CA GLU A 266 13.43 1.29 -24.95
C GLU A 266 12.37 0.20 -24.82
N ARG A 267 12.35 -0.52 -23.68
CA ARG A 267 11.36 -1.55 -23.34
C ARG A 267 10.17 -1.00 -22.56
N GLN A 268 10.15 0.29 -22.25
CA GLN A 268 9.08 0.97 -21.55
C GLN A 268 8.21 1.69 -22.58
N THR A 269 7.22 0.99 -23.14
CA THR A 269 6.45 1.44 -24.31
C THR A 269 5.09 2.02 -23.94
N ALA A 270 4.59 1.75 -22.73
CA ALA A 270 3.32 2.28 -22.26
C ALA A 270 3.49 3.66 -21.60
N SER A 271 2.48 4.51 -21.70
CA SER A 271 2.42 5.81 -21.03
C SER A 271 1.91 5.68 -19.60
N TYR A 272 2.51 6.40 -18.66
CA TYR A 272 1.97 6.52 -17.30
C TYR A 272 0.54 7.08 -17.28
N ALA A 273 0.17 7.95 -18.22
CA ALA A 273 -1.20 8.43 -18.34
C ALA A 273 -2.19 7.28 -18.64
N THR A 274 -1.77 6.26 -19.40
CA THR A 274 -2.57 5.03 -19.61
C THR A 274 -2.66 4.21 -18.33
N HIS A 275 -1.57 4.11 -17.57
CA HIS A 275 -1.55 3.45 -16.26
C HIS A 275 -2.49 4.15 -15.27
N ALA A 276 -2.41 5.47 -15.16
CA ALA A 276 -3.27 6.26 -14.28
C ALA A 276 -4.76 6.17 -14.67
N ARG A 277 -5.10 6.18 -15.96
CA ARG A 277 -6.49 5.96 -16.43
C ARG A 277 -7.01 4.58 -16.04
N LYS A 278 -6.19 3.53 -16.15
CA LYS A 278 -6.57 2.19 -15.69
C LYS A 278 -6.77 2.14 -14.18
N MET A 279 -5.87 2.77 -13.40
CA MET A 279 -6.05 2.89 -11.94
C MET A 279 -7.39 3.56 -11.61
N LEU A 280 -7.71 4.68 -12.26
CA LEU A 280 -8.98 5.37 -12.06
C LEU A 280 -10.17 4.48 -12.44
N GLY A 281 -10.10 3.77 -13.59
CA GLY A 281 -11.15 2.83 -14.01
C GLY A 281 -11.38 1.72 -12.98
N TYR A 282 -10.31 1.12 -12.45
CA TYR A 282 -10.43 0.15 -11.34
C TYR A 282 -10.93 0.79 -10.05
N GLY A 283 -10.58 2.05 -9.79
CA GLY A 283 -11.12 2.82 -8.66
C GLY A 283 -12.65 2.97 -8.75
N LEU A 284 -13.18 3.24 -9.94
CA LEU A 284 -14.63 3.27 -10.16
C LEU A 284 -15.29 1.90 -9.95
N VAL A 285 -14.62 0.82 -10.36
CA VAL A 285 -15.09 -0.55 -10.07
C VAL A 285 -15.12 -0.82 -8.57
N VAL A 286 -14.07 -0.42 -7.85
CA VAL A 286 -14.01 -0.54 -6.37
C VAL A 286 -15.13 0.26 -5.71
N LEU A 287 -15.37 1.50 -6.16
CA LEU A 287 -16.46 2.33 -5.64
C LEU A 287 -17.83 1.70 -5.92
N GLY A 288 -18.04 1.20 -7.14
CA GLY A 288 -19.28 0.49 -7.51
C GLY A 288 -19.50 -0.77 -6.68
N LEU A 289 -18.44 -1.57 -6.49
CA LEU A 289 -18.49 -2.78 -5.64
C LEU A 289 -18.78 -2.42 -4.18
N ALA A 290 -18.03 -1.46 -3.61
CA ALA A 290 -18.24 -1.02 -2.23
C ALA A 290 -19.64 -0.43 -2.01
N GLY A 291 -20.13 0.37 -2.97
CA GLY A 291 -21.50 0.93 -2.94
C GLY A 291 -22.58 -0.16 -3.05
N THR A 292 -22.39 -1.13 -3.93
CA THR A 292 -23.32 -2.29 -4.04
C THR A 292 -23.35 -3.09 -2.75
N LEU A 293 -22.17 -3.39 -2.17
CA LEU A 293 -22.09 -4.11 -0.91
C LEU A 293 -22.64 -3.29 0.26
N ALA A 294 -22.50 -1.96 0.24
CA ALA A 294 -23.09 -1.08 1.25
C ALA A 294 -24.62 -1.21 1.31
N VAL A 295 -25.25 -1.37 0.16
CA VAL A 295 -26.73 -1.52 0.07
C VAL A 295 -27.16 -2.95 0.36
N LEU A 296 -26.48 -3.95 -0.18
CA LEU A 296 -26.88 -5.36 -0.06
C LEU A 296 -26.50 -5.98 1.30
N LEU A 297 -25.39 -5.54 1.85
CA LEU A 297 -24.79 -6.03 3.09
C LEU A 297 -24.39 -4.85 3.99
N PRO A 298 -25.37 -4.08 4.49
CA PRO A 298 -25.08 -2.92 5.34
C PRO A 298 -24.30 -3.38 6.57
N GLY A 299 -23.32 -2.60 6.97
CA GLY A 299 -22.49 -2.90 8.15
C GLY A 299 -23.37 -2.95 9.41
N ALA A 300 -23.52 -4.13 10.00
CA ALA A 300 -24.27 -4.30 11.21
C ALA A 300 -23.66 -3.50 12.38
N ILE A 301 -24.50 -3.04 13.29
CA ILE A 301 -24.11 -2.49 14.58
C ILE A 301 -24.57 -3.50 15.62
N GLY A 302 -23.63 -4.04 16.40
CA GLY A 302 -23.88 -5.04 17.43
C GLY A 302 -24.65 -4.48 18.63
N ALA A 303 -24.79 -5.29 19.70
CA ALA A 303 -25.36 -4.87 20.98
C ALA A 303 -24.59 -3.69 21.57
N ALA A 304 -25.20 -2.98 22.51
CA ALA A 304 -24.50 -1.97 23.30
C ALA A 304 -23.35 -2.60 24.11
N PRO A 305 -22.26 -1.88 24.37
CA PRO A 305 -21.16 -2.41 25.18
C PRO A 305 -21.64 -2.81 26.59
N ASP A 306 -21.29 -4.01 27.01
CA ASP A 306 -21.47 -4.50 28.39
C ASP A 306 -20.11 -5.01 28.90
N PRO A 307 -19.52 -4.30 29.89
CA PRO A 307 -18.24 -4.72 30.47
C PRO A 307 -18.24 -6.08 31.17
N ALA A 308 -19.42 -6.60 31.52
CA ALA A 308 -19.55 -7.89 32.19
C ALA A 308 -19.59 -9.09 31.24
N MET A 309 -19.58 -8.84 29.94
CA MET A 309 -19.71 -9.90 28.91
C MET A 309 -18.56 -9.87 27.92
N GLU A 310 -18.12 -11.06 27.52
CA GLU A 310 -17.25 -11.29 26.37
C GLU A 310 -17.89 -12.35 25.49
N ILE A 311 -18.58 -11.92 24.45
CA ILE A 311 -19.47 -12.76 23.64
C ILE A 311 -19.23 -12.62 22.13
N THR A 312 -18.26 -11.83 21.70
CA THR A 312 -18.03 -11.55 20.29
C THR A 312 -16.73 -12.17 19.78
N LYS A 313 -16.67 -12.39 18.49
CA LYS A 313 -15.41 -12.68 17.77
C LYS A 313 -14.96 -11.42 17.05
N PRO A 314 -13.65 -11.22 16.86
CA PRO A 314 -13.15 -10.11 16.07
C PRO A 314 -13.63 -10.21 14.62
N SER A 315 -13.46 -9.12 13.86
CA SER A 315 -13.68 -9.14 12.40
C SER A 315 -12.93 -10.32 11.74
N PRO A 316 -13.51 -11.00 10.71
CA PRO A 316 -12.91 -12.15 10.04
C PRO A 316 -11.47 -11.95 9.54
N ILE A 317 -11.06 -10.71 9.29
CA ILE A 317 -9.66 -10.38 8.95
C ILE A 317 -8.67 -10.78 10.05
N TYR A 318 -9.11 -10.86 11.32
CA TYR A 318 -8.29 -11.19 12.48
C TYR A 318 -8.46 -12.62 12.98
N TYR A 319 -9.28 -13.47 12.38
CA TYR A 319 -9.54 -14.82 12.84
C TYR A 319 -8.26 -15.66 13.01
N TRP A 320 -7.26 -15.44 12.15
CA TRP A 320 -5.97 -16.11 12.26
C TRP A 320 -5.17 -15.74 13.53
N MET A 321 -5.53 -14.66 14.21
CA MET A 321 -4.93 -14.23 15.49
C MET A 321 -5.75 -14.70 16.69
N TYR A 322 -7.07 -14.85 16.53
CA TYR A 322 -7.96 -15.23 17.61
C TYR A 322 -7.75 -16.69 18.07
N THR A 323 -7.39 -17.63 17.18
CA THR A 323 -7.05 -18.99 17.59
C THR A 323 -5.82 -19.05 18.49
N PRO A 324 -4.67 -18.40 18.18
CA PRO A 324 -3.56 -18.27 19.13
C PRO A 324 -3.93 -17.58 20.44
N GLU A 325 -4.82 -16.59 20.42
CA GLU A 325 -5.36 -15.96 21.62
C GLU A 325 -6.12 -16.97 22.49
N ALA A 326 -7.00 -17.78 21.91
CA ALA A 326 -7.71 -18.83 22.62
C ALA A 326 -6.78 -19.86 23.27
N TRP A 327 -5.54 -20.02 22.80
CA TRP A 327 -4.56 -20.95 23.36
C TRP A 327 -3.63 -20.32 24.40
N PHE A 328 -3.29 -19.05 24.27
CA PHE A 328 -2.24 -18.38 25.03
C PHE A 328 -2.69 -17.04 25.67
N GLY A 329 -4.00 -16.76 25.67
CA GLY A 329 -4.52 -15.44 26.07
C GLY A 329 -4.01 -14.35 25.13
N VAL A 330 -4.02 -13.10 25.57
CA VAL A 330 -3.57 -11.92 24.81
C VAL A 330 -2.13 -12.06 24.28
N ASN A 331 -1.27 -12.81 24.96
CA ASN A 331 0.06 -13.15 24.45
C ASN A 331 0.01 -13.85 23.09
N GLY A 332 -1.02 -14.67 22.82
CA GLY A 332 -1.20 -15.35 21.55
C GLY A 332 -1.37 -14.39 20.38
N VAL A 333 -2.07 -13.27 20.57
CA VAL A 333 -2.20 -12.18 19.57
C VAL A 333 -0.82 -11.59 19.25
N LEU A 334 -0.04 -11.31 20.30
CA LEU A 334 1.33 -10.75 20.14
C LEU A 334 2.23 -11.75 19.39
N TYR A 335 2.22 -13.02 19.77
CA TYR A 335 3.04 -14.05 19.12
C TYR A 335 2.66 -14.22 17.65
N ALA A 336 1.37 -14.28 17.34
CA ALA A 336 0.88 -14.38 15.97
C ALA A 336 1.35 -13.19 15.12
N ALA A 337 1.21 -11.96 15.63
CA ALA A 337 1.66 -10.75 14.96
C ALA A 337 3.18 -10.74 14.73
N ILE A 338 3.97 -11.04 15.77
CA ILE A 338 5.44 -11.07 15.67
C ILE A 338 5.90 -12.13 14.65
N VAL A 339 5.32 -13.33 14.68
CA VAL A 339 5.67 -14.40 13.75
C VAL A 339 5.32 -14.00 12.33
N PHE A 340 4.09 -13.51 12.09
CA PHE A 340 3.63 -13.13 10.75
C PHE A 340 4.47 -11.99 10.16
N PHE A 341 4.54 -10.86 10.85
CA PHE A 341 5.29 -9.70 10.35
C PHE A 341 6.80 -9.92 10.37
N GLY A 342 7.32 -10.66 11.36
CA GLY A 342 8.73 -11.06 11.42
C GLY A 342 9.13 -11.90 10.20
N LEU A 343 8.32 -12.89 9.82
CA LEU A 343 8.55 -13.67 8.60
C LEU A 343 8.54 -12.78 7.35
N LEU A 344 7.59 -11.86 7.23
CA LEU A 344 7.54 -10.92 6.09
C LEU A 344 8.79 -10.02 6.04
N VAL A 345 9.24 -9.49 7.17
CA VAL A 345 10.48 -8.69 7.26
C VAL A 345 11.69 -9.51 6.84
N LEU A 346 11.76 -10.79 7.20
CA LEU A 346 12.89 -11.66 6.90
C LEU A 346 12.94 -12.13 5.43
N VAL A 347 11.86 -12.08 4.67
CA VAL A 347 11.79 -12.57 3.27
C VAL A 347 12.96 -12.13 2.39
N PRO A 348 13.33 -10.83 2.27
CA PRO A 348 14.43 -10.41 1.40
C PRO A 348 15.80 -10.88 1.89
N PHE A 349 15.95 -11.17 3.18
CA PHE A 349 17.20 -11.63 3.78
C PHE A 349 17.39 -13.15 3.69
N LEU A 350 16.29 -13.91 3.63
CA LEU A 350 16.28 -15.37 3.47
C LEU A 350 16.42 -15.78 2.00
N ASP A 351 15.78 -15.04 1.08
CA ASP A 351 15.80 -15.35 -0.36
C ASP A 351 16.98 -14.70 -1.08
N ARG A 352 18.16 -15.22 -0.87
CA ARG A 352 19.41 -14.72 -1.49
C ARG A 352 19.71 -15.30 -2.87
N THR A 353 18.83 -16.19 -3.40
CA THR A 353 19.03 -16.77 -4.73
C THR A 353 18.87 -15.71 -5.83
N PRO A 354 19.58 -15.80 -6.96
CA PRO A 354 19.34 -14.90 -8.10
C PRO A 354 18.03 -15.22 -8.83
N LEU A 355 17.43 -16.36 -8.55
CA LEU A 355 16.24 -16.86 -9.24
C LEU A 355 14.99 -16.08 -8.84
N ARG A 356 14.10 -15.79 -9.80
CA ARG A 356 12.86 -15.04 -9.58
C ARG A 356 11.60 -15.91 -9.64
N ARG A 357 11.54 -16.91 -10.49
CA ARG A 357 10.37 -17.80 -10.56
C ARG A 357 10.21 -18.58 -9.27
N LEU A 358 9.02 -18.53 -8.67
CA LEU A 358 8.73 -19.18 -7.40
C LEU A 358 9.06 -20.68 -7.42
N ARG A 359 8.77 -21.39 -8.52
CA ARG A 359 9.09 -22.82 -8.68
C ARG A 359 10.59 -23.16 -8.54
N ARG A 360 11.46 -22.19 -8.80
CA ARG A 360 12.93 -22.33 -8.68
C ARG A 360 13.46 -21.86 -7.32
N ARG A 361 12.56 -21.50 -6.39
CA ARG A 361 12.86 -21.01 -5.04
C ARG A 361 12.17 -21.92 -4.00
N PRO A 362 12.62 -23.18 -3.82
CA PRO A 362 11.91 -24.18 -3.03
C PRO A 362 11.73 -23.74 -1.56
N LEU A 363 12.74 -23.06 -0.97
CA LEU A 363 12.61 -22.53 0.38
C LEU A 363 11.47 -21.52 0.48
N MET A 364 11.38 -20.55 -0.44
CA MET A 364 10.32 -19.54 -0.45
C MET A 364 8.96 -20.17 -0.74
N LEU A 365 8.91 -21.15 -1.67
CA LEU A 365 7.68 -21.89 -1.93
C LEU A 365 7.20 -22.63 -0.67
N GLY A 366 8.11 -23.29 0.05
CA GLY A 366 7.81 -23.98 1.30
C GLY A 366 7.34 -23.02 2.39
N LEU A 367 8.10 -21.94 2.66
CA LEU A 367 7.72 -20.95 3.67
C LEU A 367 6.38 -20.27 3.36
N GLY A 368 6.17 -19.84 2.10
CA GLY A 368 4.90 -19.24 1.69
C GLY A 368 3.73 -20.22 1.79
N GLY A 369 3.95 -21.48 1.40
CA GLY A 369 2.95 -22.54 1.51
C GLY A 369 2.57 -22.83 2.97
N VAL A 370 3.55 -22.99 3.85
CA VAL A 370 3.31 -23.20 5.29
C VAL A 370 2.55 -22.01 5.89
N LEU A 371 2.95 -20.78 5.56
CA LEU A 371 2.26 -19.59 6.06
C LEU A 371 0.79 -19.56 5.61
N VAL A 372 0.52 -19.78 4.32
CA VAL A 372 -0.86 -19.80 3.80
C VAL A 372 -1.69 -20.89 4.47
N VAL A 373 -1.14 -22.11 4.61
CA VAL A 373 -1.83 -23.21 5.28
C VAL A 373 -2.11 -22.87 6.74
N ALA A 374 -1.11 -22.36 7.47
CA ALA A 374 -1.27 -21.97 8.87
C ALA A 374 -2.35 -20.91 9.05
N LEU A 375 -2.31 -19.81 8.28
CA LEU A 375 -3.32 -18.75 8.34
C LEU A 375 -4.72 -19.29 8.00
N THR A 376 -4.84 -20.17 7.00
CA THR A 376 -6.11 -20.77 6.62
C THR A 376 -6.66 -21.67 7.73
N VAL A 377 -5.82 -22.55 8.30
CA VAL A 377 -6.21 -23.45 9.40
C VAL A 377 -6.65 -22.65 10.63
N LEU A 378 -5.85 -21.66 11.06
CA LEU A 378 -6.20 -20.80 12.20
C LEU A 378 -7.51 -20.05 11.96
N THR A 379 -7.72 -19.51 10.75
CA THR A 379 -8.97 -18.84 10.38
C THR A 379 -10.17 -19.79 10.43
N ILE A 380 -10.02 -21.01 9.92
CA ILE A 380 -11.10 -22.03 9.94
C ILE A 380 -11.42 -22.44 11.39
N ILE A 381 -10.40 -22.68 12.22
CA ILE A 381 -10.61 -23.02 13.64
C ILE A 381 -11.43 -21.92 14.30
N THR A 382 -11.02 -20.66 14.19
CA THR A 382 -11.79 -19.53 14.76
C THR A 382 -13.23 -19.49 14.20
N ALA A 383 -13.41 -19.73 12.90
CA ALA A 383 -14.74 -19.66 12.28
C ALA A 383 -15.71 -20.68 12.88
N VAL A 384 -15.24 -21.91 13.19
CA VAL A 384 -16.09 -23.04 13.62
C VAL A 384 -16.14 -23.23 15.15
N THR A 385 -15.19 -22.67 15.92
CA THR A 385 -15.21 -22.79 17.39
C THR A 385 -16.15 -21.74 18.01
N PRO A 386 -16.74 -22.00 19.19
CA PRO A 386 -17.48 -20.97 19.93
C PRO A 386 -16.58 -19.81 20.38
N VAL A 387 -17.18 -18.74 20.86
CA VAL A 387 -16.46 -17.64 21.53
C VAL A 387 -15.82 -18.18 22.81
N VAL A 388 -14.59 -17.78 23.09
CA VAL A 388 -13.86 -18.11 24.32
C VAL A 388 -13.62 -16.79 25.06
N SER A 389 -14.04 -16.72 26.31
CA SER A 389 -13.77 -15.58 27.19
C SER A 389 -12.33 -15.61 27.69
N HIS A 390 -11.65 -14.47 27.64
CA HIS A 390 -10.27 -14.26 28.07
C HIS A 390 -10.13 -13.11 29.05
N LEU A 391 -11.19 -12.28 29.17
CA LEU A 391 -11.23 -11.19 30.12
C LEU A 391 -11.61 -11.76 31.50
N GLU A 392 -10.70 -11.71 32.45
CA GLU A 392 -10.92 -12.05 33.86
C GLU A 392 -11.27 -10.81 34.71
#